data_8787e2712d59bca3687a767f1a620cd1
#
_entry.id   8787e2712d59bca3687a767f1a620cd1
#
_cell.length_a   1.000
_cell.length_b   1.000
_cell.length_c   1.000
_cell.angle_alpha   90.00
_cell.angle_beta   90.00
_cell.angle_gamma   90.00
#
_symmetry.space_group_name_H-M   'P 1'
#
loop_
_entity.id
_entity.type
_entity.pdbx_description
1 polymer ?
#
loop_
_entity_poly.entity_id
_entity_poly.type
_entity_poly.pdbx_seq_one_letter_code
_entity_poly.pdbx_strand_id
1 'polypeptide(L)'
;GISADLAPPAFKAEQLAETLSAEVQVGDKILLARAKVAREVLPESLRALGASVDVVTAYETVTALDNKEELLTALQNGEVDLVTFTSSSTVTNLLASLGDQRELINNIPAAAIGPVTAETCRQNNLEPDIIAETFTIAGLTDAIQRYYKE
;
A
#
# COMPACT_ATOMS: atom_id res chain seq x y z
N GLY A 1 15.31 -14.75 16.23
CA GLY A 1 14.39 -13.75 15.70
C GLY A 1 14.05 -12.70 16.75
N ILE A 2 13.52 -11.55 16.34
CA ILE A 2 13.01 -10.51 17.23
C ILE A 2 11.51 -10.74 17.36
N SER A 3 10.98 -10.77 18.58
CA SER A 3 9.55 -10.81 18.86
C SER A 3 9.10 -9.41 19.27
N ALA A 4 7.91 -8.99 18.82
CA ALA A 4 7.32 -7.74 19.27
C ALA A 4 6.65 -7.95 20.64
N ASP A 5 6.97 -7.09 21.61
CA ASP A 5 6.35 -7.12 22.93
C ASP A 5 4.94 -6.53 22.90
N LEU A 6 4.69 -5.62 21.95
CA LEU A 6 3.43 -4.92 21.81
C LEU A 6 3.05 -4.82 20.32
N ALA A 7 1.82 -5.21 19.99
CA ALA A 7 1.25 -5.07 18.67
C ALA A 7 -0.17 -4.48 18.76
N PRO A 8 -0.50 -3.43 17.99
CA PRO A 8 -1.85 -2.86 18.02
C PRO A 8 -2.85 -3.80 17.33
N PRO A 9 -4.15 -3.72 17.67
CA PRO A 9 -5.19 -4.53 17.05
C PRO A 9 -5.44 -4.19 15.57
N ALA A 10 -5.07 -2.98 15.15
CA ALA A 10 -5.08 -2.55 13.76
C ALA A 10 -3.76 -1.90 13.40
N PHE A 11 -3.26 -2.17 12.18
CA PHE A 11 -1.96 -1.70 11.69
C PHE A 11 -2.00 -0.26 11.19
N LYS A 12 -2.42 0.67 12.07
CA LYS A 12 -2.50 2.12 11.79
C LYS A 12 -1.66 2.90 12.79
N ALA A 13 -1.07 4.02 12.36
CA ALA A 13 -0.24 4.87 13.21
C ALA A 13 -0.99 5.37 14.45
N GLU A 14 -2.27 5.69 14.30
CA GLU A 14 -3.14 6.14 15.38
C GLU A 14 -3.34 5.07 16.45
N GLN A 15 -3.59 3.83 16.03
CA GLN A 15 -3.76 2.70 16.94
C GLN A 15 -2.47 2.34 17.67
N LEU A 16 -1.33 2.41 16.97
CA LEU A 16 -0.03 2.20 17.59
C LEU A 16 0.28 3.30 18.61
N ALA A 17 0.00 4.57 18.28
CA ALA A 17 0.16 5.69 19.21
C ALA A 17 -0.71 5.52 20.46
N GLU A 18 -1.97 5.14 20.30
CA GLU A 18 -2.89 4.86 21.40
C GLU A 18 -2.39 3.71 22.30
N THR A 19 -1.98 2.59 21.69
CA THR A 19 -1.46 1.44 22.43
C THR A 19 -0.19 1.78 23.22
N LEU A 20 0.73 2.55 22.61
CA LEU A 20 1.96 2.97 23.26
C LEU A 20 1.74 4.05 24.34
N SER A 21 0.65 4.80 24.28
CA SER A 21 0.38 5.88 25.25
C SER A 21 0.28 5.40 26.71
N ALA A 22 -0.07 4.13 26.91
CA ALA A 22 -0.12 3.52 28.25
C ALA A 22 1.26 3.13 28.81
N GLU A 23 2.25 2.96 27.93
CA GLU A 23 3.58 2.46 28.29
C GLU A 23 4.64 3.57 28.30
N VAL A 24 4.48 4.60 27.44
CA VAL A 24 5.47 5.67 27.24
C VAL A 24 5.44 6.68 28.39
N GLN A 25 6.61 6.98 28.95
CA GLN A 25 6.82 7.94 30.00
C GLN A 25 7.59 9.18 29.51
N VAL A 26 7.44 10.28 30.24
CA VAL A 26 8.20 11.50 29.97
C VAL A 26 9.71 11.23 30.11
N GLY A 27 10.45 11.57 29.07
CA GLY A 27 11.91 11.38 29.00
C GLY A 27 12.35 10.05 28.38
N ASP A 28 11.42 9.17 28.00
CA ASP A 28 11.76 7.96 27.27
C ASP A 28 12.42 8.27 25.93
N LYS A 29 13.36 7.44 25.53
CA LYS A 29 14.06 7.53 24.25
C LYS A 29 13.54 6.46 23.30
N ILE A 30 12.92 6.87 22.21
CA ILE A 30 12.28 5.99 21.26
C ILE A 30 13.00 6.09 19.91
N LEU A 31 13.44 4.95 19.38
CA LEU A 31 13.92 4.84 18.01
C LEU A 31 12.77 4.39 17.11
N LEU A 32 12.37 5.25 16.17
CA LEU A 32 11.31 4.95 15.20
C LEU A 32 11.92 4.67 13.83
N ALA A 33 12.08 3.39 13.49
CA ALA A 33 12.49 2.93 12.18
C ALA A 33 11.26 2.86 11.25
N ARG A 34 11.24 3.67 10.18
CA ARG A 34 10.09 3.75 9.26
C ARG A 34 10.49 4.01 7.81
N ALA A 35 9.51 3.97 6.91
CA ALA A 35 9.69 4.42 5.54
C ALA A 35 10.11 5.89 5.48
N LYS A 36 10.90 6.27 4.47
CA LYS A 36 11.30 7.67 4.20
C LYS A 36 10.09 8.59 4.07
N VAL A 37 9.08 8.15 3.34
CA VAL A 37 7.80 8.86 3.21
C VAL A 37 6.77 8.17 4.11
N ALA A 38 6.41 8.82 5.19
CA ALA A 38 5.41 8.36 6.15
C ALA A 38 4.75 9.55 6.85
N ARG A 39 3.53 9.36 7.37
CA ARG A 39 2.80 10.40 8.11
C ARG A 39 3.49 10.68 9.45
N GLU A 40 3.45 11.94 9.89
CA GLU A 40 4.08 12.38 11.15
C GLU A 40 3.24 12.06 12.41
N VAL A 41 2.05 11.48 12.25
CA VAL A 41 1.10 11.21 13.35
C VAL A 41 1.77 10.48 14.52
N LEU A 42 2.49 9.39 14.27
CA LEU A 42 3.10 8.59 15.34
C LEU A 42 4.23 9.33 16.07
N PRO A 43 5.25 9.89 15.39
CA PRO A 43 6.30 10.62 16.11
C PRO A 43 5.80 11.86 16.83
N GLU A 44 4.81 12.57 16.27
CA GLU A 44 4.20 13.73 16.94
C GLU A 44 3.44 13.32 18.20
N SER A 45 2.66 12.24 18.14
CA SER A 45 1.94 11.71 19.31
C SER A 45 2.89 11.29 20.42
N LEU A 46 3.98 10.59 20.10
CA LEU A 46 4.96 10.15 21.09
C LEU A 46 5.72 11.33 21.71
N ARG A 47 6.08 12.35 20.93
CA ARG A 47 6.68 13.59 21.45
C ARG A 47 5.72 14.36 22.34
N ALA A 48 4.43 14.38 22.02
CA ALA A 48 3.41 15.02 22.86
C ALA A 48 3.25 14.35 24.24
N LEU A 49 3.59 13.05 24.35
CA LEU A 49 3.66 12.33 25.62
C LEU A 49 4.97 12.62 26.41
N GLY A 50 5.88 13.44 25.87
CA GLY A 50 7.14 13.82 26.51
C GLY A 50 8.31 12.89 26.19
N ALA A 51 8.18 11.99 25.23
CA ALA A 51 9.28 11.14 24.78
C ALA A 51 10.23 11.89 23.83
N SER A 52 11.50 11.49 23.82
CA SER A 52 12.49 11.88 22.81
C SER A 52 12.42 10.86 21.67
N VAL A 53 12.04 11.28 20.46
CA VAL A 53 11.83 10.38 19.32
C VAL A 53 12.86 10.64 18.23
N ASP A 54 13.74 9.67 18.03
CA ASP A 54 14.69 9.62 16.92
C ASP A 54 14.09 8.84 15.75
N VAL A 55 13.86 9.53 14.63
CA VAL A 55 13.28 8.92 13.41
C VAL A 55 14.39 8.50 12.46
N VAL A 56 14.44 7.22 12.11
CA VAL A 56 15.41 6.66 11.18
C VAL A 56 14.69 6.11 9.95
N THR A 57 15.14 6.52 8.77
CA THR A 57 14.68 5.94 7.51
C THR A 57 15.25 4.53 7.37
N ALA A 58 14.39 3.52 7.50
CA ALA A 58 14.75 2.12 7.35
C ALA A 58 14.64 1.63 5.90
N TYR A 59 13.71 2.20 5.13
CA TYR A 59 13.50 1.85 3.71
C TYR A 59 12.84 3.00 2.94
N GLU A 60 12.93 2.90 1.63
CA GLU A 60 12.26 3.79 0.69
C GLU A 60 11.52 2.95 -0.36
N THR A 61 10.29 3.33 -0.68
CA THR A 61 9.56 2.73 -1.79
C THR A 61 9.98 3.45 -3.07
N VAL A 62 10.57 2.70 -3.99
CA VAL A 62 10.94 3.20 -5.31
C VAL A 62 10.13 2.49 -6.38
N THR A 63 9.85 3.18 -7.49
CA THR A 63 9.24 2.54 -8.65
C THR A 63 10.25 1.60 -9.28
N ALA A 64 9.93 0.30 -9.37
CA ALA A 64 10.75 -0.67 -10.08
C ALA A 64 10.60 -0.43 -11.59
N LEU A 65 11.68 -0.01 -12.24
CA LEU A 65 11.71 0.21 -13.70
C LEU A 65 12.44 -0.91 -14.45
N ASP A 66 13.05 -1.83 -13.72
CA ASP A 66 13.93 -2.86 -14.28
C ASP A 66 13.20 -3.78 -15.27
N ASN A 67 11.88 -4.00 -15.10
CA ASN A 67 11.07 -4.86 -15.95
C ASN A 67 10.08 -4.07 -16.84
N LYS A 68 10.31 -2.78 -17.05
CA LYS A 68 9.38 -1.94 -17.84
C LYS A 68 9.21 -2.45 -19.27
N GLU A 69 10.30 -2.82 -19.94
CA GLU A 69 10.24 -3.30 -21.33
C GLU A 69 9.50 -4.63 -21.42
N GLU A 70 9.72 -5.54 -20.47
CA GLU A 70 9.01 -6.81 -20.39
C GLU A 70 7.51 -6.61 -20.15
N LEU A 71 7.14 -5.73 -19.22
CA LEU A 71 5.75 -5.34 -18.96
C LEU A 71 5.08 -4.78 -20.22
N LEU A 72 5.71 -3.83 -20.90
CA LEU A 72 5.16 -3.23 -22.12
C LEU A 72 5.00 -4.27 -23.23
N THR A 73 5.95 -5.17 -23.37
CA THR A 73 5.88 -6.26 -24.35
C THR A 73 4.71 -7.19 -24.06
N ALA A 74 4.54 -7.62 -22.81
CA ALA A 74 3.43 -8.48 -22.39
C ALA A 74 2.06 -7.81 -22.63
N LEU A 75 1.94 -6.53 -22.31
CA LEU A 75 0.71 -5.75 -22.54
C LEU A 75 0.40 -5.61 -24.04
N GLN A 76 1.40 -5.29 -24.88
CA GLN A 76 1.26 -5.16 -26.33
C GLN A 76 0.90 -6.48 -27.01
N ASN A 77 1.41 -7.60 -26.51
CA ASN A 77 1.11 -8.92 -27.02
C ASN A 77 -0.24 -9.50 -26.54
N GLY A 78 -0.93 -8.81 -25.61
CA GLY A 78 -2.17 -9.32 -25.02
C GLY A 78 -1.95 -10.53 -24.10
N GLU A 79 -0.82 -10.62 -23.45
CA GLU A 79 -0.45 -11.72 -22.54
C GLU A 79 -0.91 -11.47 -21.10
N VAL A 80 -1.63 -10.35 -20.84
CA VAL A 80 -2.11 -9.96 -19.51
C VAL A 80 -3.63 -9.99 -19.47
N ASP A 81 -4.20 -10.91 -18.71
CA ASP A 81 -5.65 -11.09 -18.57
C ASP A 81 -6.25 -10.28 -17.40
N LEU A 82 -5.43 -9.85 -16.44
CA LEU A 82 -5.88 -9.14 -15.25
C LEU A 82 -4.74 -8.32 -14.63
N VAL A 83 -5.06 -7.12 -14.17
CA VAL A 83 -4.13 -6.30 -13.35
C VAL A 83 -4.63 -6.24 -11.91
N THR A 84 -3.76 -6.52 -10.94
CA THR A 84 -4.11 -6.48 -9.50
C THR A 84 -3.43 -5.31 -8.79
N PHE A 85 -4.20 -4.58 -7.99
CA PHE A 85 -3.73 -3.46 -7.19
C PHE A 85 -3.93 -3.75 -5.70
N THR A 86 -2.83 -3.92 -4.98
CA THR A 86 -2.82 -4.21 -3.53
C THR A 86 -2.61 -2.97 -2.67
N SER A 87 -2.44 -1.79 -3.28
CA SER A 87 -2.34 -0.50 -2.60
C SER A 87 -2.51 0.65 -3.59
N SER A 88 -2.78 1.86 -3.09
CA SER A 88 -2.80 3.08 -3.90
C SER A 88 -1.47 3.35 -4.61
N SER A 89 -0.34 3.02 -3.97
CA SER A 89 0.98 3.20 -4.57
C SER A 89 1.24 2.25 -5.73
N THR A 90 0.67 1.05 -5.76
CA THR A 90 0.79 0.16 -6.92
C THR A 90 0.07 0.71 -8.14
N VAL A 91 -1.08 1.38 -7.96
CA VAL A 91 -1.78 2.09 -9.04
C VAL A 91 -0.91 3.20 -9.61
N THR A 92 -0.48 4.13 -8.76
CA THR A 92 0.29 5.30 -9.20
C THR A 92 1.63 4.92 -9.82
N ASN A 93 2.32 3.91 -9.28
CA ASN A 93 3.61 3.45 -9.79
C ASN A 93 3.48 2.74 -11.14
N LEU A 94 2.45 1.89 -11.32
CA LEU A 94 2.19 1.26 -12.63
C LEU A 94 1.92 2.33 -13.69
N LEU A 95 1.01 3.27 -13.42
CA LEU A 95 0.66 4.32 -14.37
C LEU A 95 1.84 5.25 -14.68
N ALA A 96 2.69 5.55 -13.70
CA ALA A 96 3.94 6.29 -13.91
C ALA A 96 4.92 5.50 -14.79
N SER A 97 5.02 4.19 -14.61
CA SER A 97 5.87 3.32 -15.42
C SER A 97 5.40 3.24 -16.87
N LEU A 98 4.09 3.20 -17.11
CA LEU A 98 3.51 3.17 -18.45
C LEU A 98 3.65 4.51 -19.19
N GLY A 99 3.62 5.63 -18.45
CA GLY A 99 3.73 6.97 -19.05
C GLY A 99 2.67 7.22 -20.12
N ASP A 100 3.10 7.52 -21.35
CA ASP A 100 2.20 7.78 -22.48
C ASP A 100 1.49 6.52 -23.00
N GLN A 101 1.90 5.33 -22.56
CA GLN A 101 1.32 4.05 -22.98
C GLN A 101 0.24 3.52 -22.02
N ARG A 102 -0.36 4.37 -21.21
CA ARG A 102 -1.42 4.01 -20.25
C ARG A 102 -2.61 3.31 -20.87
N GLU A 103 -2.89 3.60 -22.13
CA GLU A 103 -4.00 3.01 -22.89
C GLU A 103 -3.90 1.49 -23.01
N LEU A 104 -2.70 0.91 -22.88
CA LEU A 104 -2.48 -0.54 -22.96
C LEU A 104 -3.23 -1.33 -21.87
N ILE A 105 -3.59 -0.70 -20.74
CA ILE A 105 -4.33 -1.37 -19.67
C ILE A 105 -5.83 -1.08 -19.65
N ASN A 106 -6.34 -0.20 -20.53
CA ASN A 106 -7.75 0.25 -20.49
C ASN A 106 -8.76 -0.87 -20.75
N ASN A 107 -8.35 -1.92 -21.46
CA ASN A 107 -9.22 -3.06 -21.80
C ASN A 107 -8.88 -4.32 -21.01
N ILE A 108 -8.02 -4.20 -20.01
CA ILE A 108 -7.62 -5.31 -19.14
C ILE A 108 -8.38 -5.16 -17.82
N PRO A 109 -9.13 -6.17 -17.37
CA PRO A 109 -9.79 -6.13 -16.08
C PRO A 109 -8.84 -5.74 -14.95
N ALA A 110 -9.31 -4.87 -14.05
CA ALA A 110 -8.52 -4.39 -12.92
C ALA A 110 -9.15 -4.82 -11.60
N ALA A 111 -8.36 -5.41 -10.70
CA ALA A 111 -8.79 -5.84 -9.38
C ALA A 111 -8.11 -5.02 -8.27
N ALA A 112 -8.89 -4.37 -7.42
CA ALA A 112 -8.43 -3.59 -6.27
C ALA A 112 -8.67 -4.33 -4.96
N ILE A 113 -7.68 -4.30 -4.06
CA ILE A 113 -7.74 -4.96 -2.76
C ILE A 113 -8.80 -4.35 -1.82
N GLY A 114 -9.28 -3.15 -2.12
CA GLY A 114 -10.28 -2.49 -1.30
C GLY A 114 -10.66 -1.10 -1.80
N PRO A 115 -11.59 -0.42 -1.12
CA PRO A 115 -12.20 0.82 -1.61
C PRO A 115 -11.21 1.99 -1.75
N VAL A 116 -10.20 2.09 -0.89
CA VAL A 116 -9.19 3.17 -0.98
C VAL A 116 -8.35 3.02 -2.25
N THR A 117 -7.95 1.79 -2.58
CA THR A 117 -7.19 1.49 -3.81
C THR A 117 -8.07 1.68 -5.04
N ALA A 118 -9.33 1.25 -4.99
CA ALA A 118 -10.31 1.45 -6.06
C ALA A 118 -10.55 2.94 -6.34
N GLU A 119 -10.66 3.76 -5.30
CA GLU A 119 -10.79 5.21 -5.46
C GLU A 119 -9.54 5.82 -6.12
N THR A 120 -8.36 5.33 -5.77
CA THR A 120 -7.11 5.76 -6.43
C THR A 120 -7.10 5.37 -7.92
N CYS A 121 -7.63 4.20 -8.28
CA CYS A 121 -7.81 3.82 -9.68
C CYS A 121 -8.70 4.84 -10.42
N ARG A 122 -9.89 5.16 -9.88
CA ARG A 122 -10.84 6.11 -10.49
C ARG A 122 -10.25 7.51 -10.65
N GLN A 123 -9.54 8.01 -9.64
CA GLN A 123 -8.84 9.30 -9.70
C GLN A 123 -7.79 9.36 -10.81
N ASN A 124 -7.33 8.21 -11.28
CA ASN A 124 -6.37 8.07 -12.38
C ASN A 124 -7.02 7.59 -13.70
N ASN A 125 -8.35 7.69 -13.82
CA ASN A 125 -9.15 7.29 -14.98
C ASN A 125 -9.06 5.79 -15.30
N LEU A 126 -8.91 4.95 -14.29
CA LEU A 126 -8.95 3.50 -14.37
C LEU A 126 -10.11 2.99 -13.49
N GLU A 127 -11.20 2.52 -14.12
CA GLU A 127 -12.30 1.92 -13.33
C GLU A 127 -11.96 0.47 -12.99
N PRO A 128 -11.90 0.08 -11.71
CA PRO A 128 -11.67 -1.31 -11.34
C PRO A 128 -12.93 -2.15 -11.50
N ASP A 129 -12.80 -3.30 -12.18
CA ASP A 129 -13.89 -4.26 -12.40
C ASP A 129 -14.17 -5.08 -11.15
N ILE A 130 -13.14 -5.29 -10.32
CA ILE A 130 -13.19 -6.14 -9.14
C ILE A 130 -12.71 -5.35 -7.92
N ILE A 131 -13.53 -5.34 -6.85
CA ILE A 131 -13.14 -4.74 -5.56
C ILE A 131 -13.38 -5.81 -4.49
N ALA A 132 -12.32 -6.17 -3.75
CA ALA A 132 -12.44 -7.13 -2.68
C ALA A 132 -13.27 -6.57 -1.51
N GLU A 133 -14.14 -7.40 -0.94
CA GLU A 133 -14.94 -7.09 0.26
C GLU A 133 -14.11 -7.22 1.54
N THR A 134 -13.16 -8.17 1.55
CA THR A 134 -12.20 -8.36 2.62
C THR A 134 -10.84 -7.88 2.12
N PHE A 135 -10.25 -6.88 2.79
CA PHE A 135 -9.06 -6.14 2.32
C PHE A 135 -7.76 -6.88 2.61
N THR A 136 -7.70 -8.12 2.16
CA THR A 136 -6.56 -9.04 2.28
C THR A 136 -6.26 -9.68 0.93
N ILE A 137 -5.07 -10.27 0.79
CA ILE A 137 -4.71 -11.01 -0.43
C ILE A 137 -5.68 -12.16 -0.67
N ALA A 138 -6.08 -12.89 0.38
CA ALA A 138 -7.08 -13.97 0.27
C ALA A 138 -8.42 -13.42 -0.25
N GLY A 139 -8.93 -12.32 0.33
CA GLY A 139 -10.18 -11.70 -0.11
C GLY A 139 -10.12 -11.18 -1.55
N LEU A 140 -8.97 -10.63 -1.98
CA LEU A 140 -8.77 -10.24 -3.38
C LEU A 140 -8.79 -11.46 -4.30
N THR A 141 -8.12 -12.54 -3.92
CA THR A 141 -8.12 -13.80 -4.69
C THR A 141 -9.53 -14.39 -4.82
N ASP A 142 -10.30 -14.39 -3.73
CA ASP A 142 -11.69 -14.86 -3.73
C ASP A 142 -12.59 -14.00 -4.64
N ALA A 143 -12.40 -12.67 -4.65
CA ALA A 143 -13.14 -11.77 -5.53
C ALA A 143 -12.80 -12.01 -7.01
N ILE A 144 -11.53 -12.19 -7.35
CA ILE A 144 -11.07 -12.54 -8.71
C ILE A 144 -11.66 -13.88 -9.15
N GLN A 145 -11.63 -14.89 -8.29
CA GLN A 145 -12.19 -16.20 -8.62
C GLN A 145 -13.70 -16.14 -8.89
N ARG A 146 -14.44 -15.31 -8.17
CA ARG A 146 -15.89 -15.12 -8.42
C ARG A 146 -16.12 -14.48 -9.78
N TYR A 147 -15.39 -13.43 -10.10
CA TYR A 147 -15.50 -12.70 -11.37
C TYR A 147 -15.31 -13.60 -12.61
N TYR A 148 -14.38 -14.57 -12.57
CA TYR A 148 -14.14 -15.48 -13.68
C TYR A 148 -14.96 -16.78 -13.66
N LYS A 149 -15.82 -16.98 -12.64
CA LYS A 149 -16.73 -18.14 -12.58
C LYS A 149 -18.15 -17.80 -13.03
N GLU A 150 -18.48 -16.52 -13.08
CA GLU A 150 -19.75 -16.01 -13.63
C GLU A 150 -19.65 -15.87 -15.15
#